data_d0f94cb504bd2aadf509c8f4dfcc21c8
#
_entry.id   d0f94cb504bd2aadf509c8f4dfcc21c8
#
_cell.length_a   1.000
_cell.length_b   1.000
_cell.length_c   1.000
_cell.angle_alpha   90.00
_cell.angle_beta   90.00
_cell.angle_gamma   90.00
#
_symmetry.space_group_name_H-M   'P 1'
#
loop_
_entity.id
_entity.type
_entity.pdbx_description
1 polymer ?
#
loop_
_entity_poly.entity_id
_entity_poly.type
_entity_poly.pdbx_seq_one_letter_code
_entity_poly.pdbx_strand_id
1 'polypeptide(L)'
;MKKLSLLAIGLCTCLFASAQKVIVKGDLKCLKGVDAVSVNFTYDNMQVGKMTEADYITKKTTEGNEKEAGRGDKWREAWESDKQNVYPAKFRELFTKHSEIICKDEKQKYDIQVNTDFFEPGFNVGVMRQDAYINVTIRILDTENSNKEVATVQILKSLGYTAMGYDFSVADRVGEAYARAGKVLAGKVKKACK
;
A
#
# COMPACT_ATOMS: atom_id res chain seq x y z
N MET A 1 -29.97 -42.24 40.23
CA MET A 1 -29.61 -41.96 38.82
C MET A 1 -29.34 -40.45 38.74
N LYS A 2 -28.05 -40.06 38.77
CA LYS A 2 -27.62 -38.64 38.71
C LYS A 2 -27.36 -38.25 37.25
N LYS A 3 -28.13 -37.29 36.70
CA LYS A 3 -27.93 -36.76 35.36
C LYS A 3 -26.79 -35.74 35.42
N LEU A 4 -25.70 -36.04 34.72
CA LEU A 4 -24.55 -35.16 34.57
C LEU A 4 -24.84 -34.23 33.35
N SER A 5 -25.12 -32.96 33.62
CA SER A 5 -25.26 -31.96 32.58
C SER A 5 -23.88 -31.44 32.17
N LEU A 6 -23.40 -31.80 30.97
CA LEU A 6 -22.21 -31.22 30.39
C LEU A 6 -22.53 -29.81 29.87
N LEU A 7 -21.98 -28.81 30.54
CA LEU A 7 -22.02 -27.41 30.08
C LEU A 7 -20.86 -27.21 29.07
N ALA A 8 -21.17 -27.17 27.77
CA ALA A 8 -20.20 -26.85 26.74
C ALA A 8 -19.95 -25.35 26.74
N ILE A 9 -18.81 -24.93 27.32
CA ILE A 9 -18.34 -23.55 27.22
C ILE A 9 -17.73 -23.36 25.82
N GLY A 10 -18.51 -22.75 24.92
CA GLY A 10 -18.03 -22.33 23.61
C GLY A 10 -17.03 -21.19 23.75
N LEU A 11 -15.75 -21.49 23.58
CA LEU A 11 -14.69 -20.47 23.51
C LEU A 11 -14.80 -19.71 22.19
N CYS A 12 -15.53 -18.60 22.21
CA CYS A 12 -15.65 -17.70 21.07
C CYS A 12 -14.32 -16.93 20.93
N THR A 13 -13.37 -17.46 20.16
CA THR A 13 -12.14 -16.75 19.77
C THR A 13 -12.51 -15.65 18.77
N CYS A 14 -12.72 -14.42 19.26
CA CYS A 14 -12.82 -13.25 18.41
C CYS A 14 -11.48 -13.04 17.69
N LEU A 15 -11.38 -13.50 16.46
CA LEU A 15 -10.31 -13.12 15.54
C LEU A 15 -10.49 -11.63 15.27
N PHE A 16 -9.68 -10.78 15.91
CA PHE A 16 -9.57 -9.37 15.55
C PHE A 16 -8.94 -9.29 14.17
N ALA A 17 -9.75 -9.40 13.12
CA ALA A 17 -9.33 -9.02 11.79
C ALA A 17 -9.04 -7.52 11.83
N SER A 18 -7.75 -7.16 11.81
CA SER A 18 -7.31 -5.78 11.79
C SER A 18 -7.76 -5.16 10.47
N ALA A 19 -8.91 -4.52 10.48
CA ALA A 19 -9.51 -3.91 9.30
C ALA A 19 -8.66 -2.74 8.79
N GLN A 20 -8.66 -2.53 7.48
CA GLN A 20 -8.06 -1.35 6.86
C GLN A 20 -8.65 -0.08 7.49
N LYS A 21 -7.77 0.82 7.99
CA LYS A 21 -8.18 2.10 8.56
C LYS A 21 -7.78 3.24 7.63
N VAL A 22 -8.71 4.18 7.42
CA VAL A 22 -8.46 5.37 6.60
C VAL A 22 -8.75 6.61 7.44
N ILE A 23 -7.76 7.49 7.54
CA ILE A 23 -7.85 8.75 8.26
C ILE A 23 -7.70 9.87 7.24
N VAL A 24 -8.64 10.80 7.20
CA VAL A 24 -8.63 11.96 6.31
C VAL A 24 -8.55 13.22 7.17
N LYS A 25 -7.60 14.10 6.84
CA LYS A 25 -7.46 15.44 7.40
C LYS A 25 -7.47 16.44 6.26
N GLY A 26 -8.03 17.63 6.46
CA GLY A 26 -8.19 18.64 5.40
C GLY A 26 -9.41 18.39 4.52
N ASP A 27 -9.43 19.04 3.36
CA ASP A 27 -10.60 19.03 2.47
C ASP A 27 -10.28 18.46 1.09
N LEU A 28 -10.83 17.28 0.79
CA LEU A 28 -10.71 16.63 -0.52
C LEU A 28 -11.60 17.27 -1.60
N LYS A 29 -12.50 18.19 -1.25
CA LYS A 29 -13.33 18.92 -2.23
C LYS A 29 -12.51 19.79 -3.16
N CYS A 30 -11.26 20.12 -2.80
CA CYS A 30 -10.32 20.80 -3.68
C CYS A 30 -10.16 20.09 -5.04
N LEU A 31 -10.37 18.77 -5.08
CA LEU A 31 -10.29 17.95 -6.30
C LEU A 31 -11.61 17.89 -7.08
N LYS A 32 -12.65 18.63 -6.69
CA LYS A 32 -13.92 18.67 -7.43
C LYS A 32 -13.74 19.39 -8.77
N GLY A 33 -14.09 18.69 -9.86
CA GLY A 33 -13.95 19.23 -11.22
C GLY A 33 -12.51 19.29 -11.73
N VAL A 34 -11.57 18.60 -11.06
CA VAL A 34 -10.18 18.49 -11.50
C VAL A 34 -10.06 17.33 -12.48
N ASP A 35 -9.56 17.60 -13.69
CA ASP A 35 -9.39 16.58 -14.74
C ASP A 35 -8.09 15.76 -14.56
N ALA A 36 -7.04 16.40 -14.03
CA ALA A 36 -5.72 15.77 -13.89
C ALA A 36 -4.98 16.24 -12.64
N VAL A 37 -4.14 15.35 -12.09
CA VAL A 37 -3.22 15.61 -10.97
C VAL A 37 -1.83 15.05 -11.31
N SER A 38 -0.77 15.65 -10.76
CA SER A 38 0.52 14.96 -10.69
C SER A 38 0.53 13.97 -9.51
N VAL A 39 1.26 12.85 -9.67
CA VAL A 39 1.37 11.84 -8.61
C VAL A 39 2.81 11.41 -8.46
N ASN A 40 3.37 11.64 -7.27
CA ASN A 40 4.75 11.33 -6.92
C ASN A 40 4.80 10.32 -5.76
N PHE A 41 5.82 9.45 -5.79
CA PHE A 41 6.00 8.40 -4.78
C PHE A 41 7.31 8.60 -4.04
N THR A 42 7.26 8.47 -2.72
CA THR A 42 8.42 8.49 -1.84
C THR A 42 8.37 7.31 -0.86
N TYR A 43 9.54 6.99 -0.31
CA TYR A 43 9.73 5.88 0.62
C TYR A 43 10.52 6.37 1.84
N ASP A 44 10.31 7.63 2.20
CA ASP A 44 11.05 8.28 3.28
C ASP A 44 10.77 7.60 4.62
N ASN A 45 11.83 7.15 5.29
CA ASN A 45 11.79 6.45 6.58
C ASN A 45 10.92 5.17 6.58
N MET A 46 10.78 4.52 5.41
CA MET A 46 10.00 3.30 5.27
C MET A 46 10.54 2.18 6.15
N GLN A 47 9.63 1.54 6.88
CA GLN A 47 9.90 0.31 7.62
C GLN A 47 9.46 -0.90 6.79
N VAL A 48 10.28 -1.95 6.75
CA VAL A 48 9.95 -3.22 6.11
C VAL A 48 9.88 -4.31 7.18
N GLY A 49 8.68 -4.71 7.56
CA GLY A 49 8.45 -5.55 8.72
C GLY A 49 9.00 -4.89 10.00
N LYS A 50 10.03 -5.50 10.61
CA LYS A 50 10.68 -4.99 11.83
C LYS A 50 12.02 -4.28 11.56
N MET A 51 12.35 -4.00 10.32
CA MET A 51 13.64 -3.45 9.91
C MET A 51 13.46 -2.12 9.20
N THR A 52 14.53 -1.32 9.15
CA THR A 52 14.61 -0.25 8.16
C THR A 52 14.70 -0.86 6.76
N GLU A 53 14.34 -0.10 5.73
CA GLU A 53 14.50 -0.57 4.34
C GLU A 53 15.96 -0.93 4.04
N ALA A 54 16.92 -0.11 4.49
CA ALA A 54 18.34 -0.35 4.26
C ALA A 54 18.82 -1.68 4.87
N ASP A 55 18.43 -1.98 6.11
CA ASP A 55 18.77 -3.23 6.77
C ASP A 55 18.12 -4.43 6.07
N TYR A 56 16.87 -4.27 5.63
CA TYR A 56 16.15 -5.31 4.89
C TYR A 56 16.83 -5.62 3.56
N ILE A 57 17.21 -4.59 2.79
CA ILE A 57 17.94 -4.75 1.52
C ILE A 57 19.28 -5.45 1.74
N THR A 58 20.05 -4.99 2.74
CA THR A 58 21.35 -5.60 3.08
C THR A 58 21.19 -7.07 3.40
N LYS A 59 20.25 -7.41 4.29
CA LYS A 59 19.95 -8.79 4.68
C LYS A 59 19.59 -9.65 3.46
N LYS A 60 18.65 -9.19 2.63
CA LYS A 60 18.16 -9.98 1.49
C LYS A 60 19.22 -10.17 0.40
N THR A 61 20.04 -9.13 0.18
CA THR A 61 21.16 -9.21 -0.76
C THR A 61 22.19 -10.23 -0.28
N THR A 62 22.59 -10.18 0.98
CA THR A 62 23.53 -11.14 1.58
C THR A 62 23.00 -12.57 1.50
N GLU A 63 21.78 -12.82 2.01
CA GLU A 63 21.13 -14.13 1.97
C GLU A 63 21.00 -14.71 0.54
N GLY A 64 20.79 -13.82 -0.44
CA GLY A 64 20.72 -14.19 -1.85
C GLY A 64 22.06 -14.61 -2.41
N ASN A 65 23.12 -13.82 -2.16
CA ASN A 65 24.46 -14.04 -2.67
C ASN A 65 25.15 -15.24 -1.98
N GLU A 66 24.82 -15.54 -0.73
CA GLU A 66 25.26 -16.77 -0.06
C GLU A 66 24.72 -18.04 -0.71
N LYS A 67 23.50 -17.99 -1.27
CA LYS A 67 22.90 -19.13 -1.97
C LYS A 67 23.43 -19.29 -3.39
N GLU A 68 23.66 -18.18 -4.08
CA GLU A 68 24.11 -18.13 -5.47
C GLU A 68 24.71 -16.76 -5.74
N ALA A 69 25.92 -16.71 -6.28
CA ALA A 69 26.62 -15.46 -6.59
C ALA A 69 25.79 -14.56 -7.53
N GLY A 70 25.58 -13.30 -7.14
CA GLY A 70 24.81 -12.31 -7.88
C GLY A 70 23.28 -12.41 -7.76
N ARG A 71 22.76 -13.43 -7.08
CA ARG A 71 21.30 -13.58 -6.88
C ARG A 71 20.72 -12.46 -6.01
N GLY A 72 21.43 -12.09 -4.95
CA GLY A 72 21.03 -11.00 -4.08
C GLY A 72 21.07 -9.63 -4.77
N ASP A 73 22.07 -9.42 -5.64
CA ASP A 73 22.19 -8.17 -6.41
C ASP A 73 21.03 -8.03 -7.40
N LYS A 74 20.69 -9.09 -8.13
CA LYS A 74 19.51 -9.10 -9.01
C LYS A 74 18.23 -8.85 -8.25
N TRP A 75 18.10 -9.41 -7.04
CA TRP A 75 16.94 -9.15 -6.19
C TRP A 75 16.85 -7.66 -5.78
N ARG A 76 17.99 -7.04 -5.42
CA ARG A 76 18.04 -5.62 -5.06
C ARG A 76 17.65 -4.72 -6.24
N GLU A 77 18.17 -5.01 -7.44
CA GLU A 77 17.79 -4.29 -8.67
C GLU A 77 16.27 -4.39 -8.93
N ALA A 78 15.71 -5.59 -8.79
CA ALA A 78 14.26 -5.79 -8.94
C ALA A 78 13.45 -5.01 -7.89
N TRP A 79 13.90 -4.99 -6.60
CA TRP A 79 13.30 -4.23 -5.53
C TRP A 79 13.20 -2.73 -5.86
N GLU A 80 14.29 -2.13 -6.34
CA GLU A 80 14.32 -0.71 -6.73
C GLU A 80 13.46 -0.45 -7.97
N SER A 81 13.50 -1.35 -8.95
CA SER A 81 12.66 -1.26 -10.15
C SER A 81 11.17 -1.33 -9.82
N ASP A 82 10.75 -2.20 -8.91
CA ASP A 82 9.35 -2.35 -8.50
C ASP A 82 8.82 -1.07 -7.85
N LYS A 83 9.63 -0.41 -7.01
CA LYS A 83 9.30 0.88 -6.37
C LYS A 83 9.12 1.99 -7.39
N GLN A 84 9.88 1.98 -8.47
CA GLN A 84 9.83 3.01 -9.51
C GLN A 84 8.73 2.75 -10.54
N ASN A 85 8.48 1.48 -10.88
CA ASN A 85 7.67 1.14 -12.05
C ASN A 85 6.37 0.41 -11.69
N VAL A 86 6.43 -0.64 -10.84
CA VAL A 86 5.27 -1.51 -10.60
C VAL A 86 4.27 -0.85 -9.64
N TYR A 87 4.73 -0.40 -8.49
CA TYR A 87 3.84 0.12 -7.45
C TYR A 87 3.16 1.43 -7.85
N PRO A 88 3.88 2.42 -8.43
CA PRO A 88 3.25 3.63 -8.95
C PRO A 88 2.21 3.37 -10.03
N ALA A 89 2.52 2.48 -10.98
CA ALA A 89 1.59 2.15 -12.07
C ALA A 89 0.27 1.55 -11.54
N LYS A 90 0.37 0.59 -10.61
CA LYS A 90 -0.80 -0.04 -9.98
C LYS A 90 -1.68 0.92 -9.19
N PHE A 91 -1.07 1.84 -8.45
CA PHE A 91 -1.81 2.87 -7.72
C PHE A 91 -2.54 3.81 -8.69
N ARG A 92 -1.83 4.36 -9.69
CA ARG A 92 -2.36 5.32 -10.68
C ARG A 92 -3.50 4.70 -11.48
N GLU A 93 -3.36 3.43 -11.89
CA GLU A 93 -4.40 2.70 -12.62
C GLU A 93 -5.73 2.71 -11.87
N LEU A 94 -5.75 2.25 -10.61
CA LEU A 94 -7.00 2.15 -9.87
C LEU A 94 -7.47 3.49 -9.31
N PHE A 95 -6.58 4.44 -9.05
CA PHE A 95 -6.98 5.80 -8.72
C PHE A 95 -7.72 6.44 -9.89
N THR A 96 -7.11 6.47 -11.09
CA THR A 96 -7.73 7.03 -12.29
C THR A 96 -9.05 6.34 -12.62
N LYS A 97 -9.06 5.01 -12.64
CA LYS A 97 -10.27 4.23 -12.95
C LYS A 97 -11.46 4.56 -12.05
N HIS A 98 -11.20 4.84 -10.77
CA HIS A 98 -12.26 5.05 -9.80
C HIS A 98 -12.56 6.51 -9.48
N SER A 99 -11.62 7.44 -9.66
CA SER A 99 -11.83 8.88 -9.47
C SER A 99 -12.26 9.60 -10.75
N GLU A 100 -11.89 9.06 -11.91
CA GLU A 100 -11.97 9.69 -13.24
C GLU A 100 -10.98 10.85 -13.41
N ILE A 101 -10.08 11.06 -12.44
CA ILE A 101 -8.99 12.05 -12.50
C ILE A 101 -7.75 11.37 -13.10
N ILE A 102 -7.16 11.97 -14.12
CA ILE A 102 -5.99 11.43 -14.83
C ILE A 102 -4.72 11.70 -14.03
N CYS A 103 -3.91 10.67 -13.81
CA CYS A 103 -2.57 10.83 -13.24
C CYS A 103 -1.57 11.20 -14.34
N LYS A 104 -0.83 12.29 -14.16
CA LYS A 104 0.23 12.77 -15.05
C LYS A 104 1.56 12.85 -14.34
N ASP A 105 2.65 12.80 -15.10
CA ASP A 105 4.00 13.01 -14.58
C ASP A 105 4.36 14.51 -14.56
N GLU A 106 3.80 15.29 -15.49
CA GLU A 106 4.00 16.72 -15.53
C GLU A 106 3.24 17.42 -14.39
N LYS A 107 3.81 18.52 -13.91
CA LYS A 107 3.23 19.35 -12.86
C LYS A 107 1.78 19.73 -13.20
N GLN A 108 0.89 19.47 -12.28
CA GLN A 108 -0.52 19.87 -12.32
C GLN A 108 -0.80 20.84 -11.15
N LYS A 109 -1.97 21.47 -11.16
CA LYS A 109 -2.43 22.33 -10.05
C LYS A 109 -2.39 21.60 -8.70
N TYR A 110 -2.77 20.34 -8.67
CA TYR A 110 -2.66 19.52 -7.48
C TYR A 110 -1.66 18.40 -7.67
N ASP A 111 -0.76 18.26 -6.69
CA ASP A 111 0.22 17.17 -6.59
C ASP A 111 -0.16 16.21 -5.48
N ILE A 112 -0.29 14.95 -5.79
CA ILE A 112 -0.55 13.87 -4.84
C ILE A 112 0.78 13.19 -4.52
N GLN A 113 1.30 13.41 -3.31
CA GLN A 113 2.51 12.78 -2.82
C GLN A 113 2.15 11.56 -1.98
N VAL A 114 2.56 10.39 -2.44
CA VAL A 114 2.33 9.09 -1.79
C VAL A 114 3.62 8.65 -1.12
N ASN A 115 3.72 8.80 0.21
CA ASN A 115 4.81 8.23 0.98
C ASN A 115 4.41 6.86 1.53
N THR A 116 5.27 5.86 1.34
CA THR A 116 5.10 4.55 1.97
C THR A 116 5.80 4.54 3.32
N ASP A 117 5.02 4.47 4.39
CA ASP A 117 5.53 4.51 5.77
C ASP A 117 5.91 3.10 6.26
N PHE A 118 5.18 2.08 5.81
CA PHE A 118 5.39 0.70 6.22
C PHE A 118 5.09 -0.27 5.07
N PHE A 119 5.90 -1.32 4.99
CA PHE A 119 5.85 -2.33 3.95
C PHE A 119 5.96 -3.73 4.58
N GLU A 120 4.92 -4.53 4.45
CA GLU A 120 4.94 -5.95 4.77
C GLU A 120 4.94 -6.77 3.48
N PRO A 121 6.06 -7.40 3.11
CA PRO A 121 6.14 -8.15 1.84
C PRO A 121 5.24 -9.39 1.82
N GLY A 122 4.83 -9.87 2.99
CA GLY A 122 4.12 -11.12 3.12
C GLY A 122 4.90 -12.33 2.60
N PHE A 123 4.30 -13.49 2.65
CA PHE A 123 4.83 -14.71 2.03
C PHE A 123 3.70 -15.69 1.69
N ASN A 124 3.96 -16.56 0.72
CA ASN A 124 3.11 -17.70 0.40
C ASN A 124 4.02 -18.90 0.13
N VAL A 125 4.02 -19.87 1.05
CA VAL A 125 4.83 -21.09 0.96
C VAL A 125 3.94 -22.35 1.00
N GLY A 126 2.77 -22.25 0.38
CA GLY A 126 1.80 -23.35 0.29
C GLY A 126 0.97 -23.50 1.55
N VAL A 127 1.52 -24.16 2.57
CA VAL A 127 0.81 -24.45 3.84
C VAL A 127 0.75 -23.25 4.80
N MET A 128 1.58 -22.23 4.59
CA MET A 128 1.61 -20.98 5.37
C MET A 128 1.57 -19.76 4.46
N ARG A 129 0.74 -18.82 4.84
CA ARG A 129 0.58 -17.55 4.12
C ARG A 129 0.53 -16.39 5.11
N GLN A 130 1.21 -15.30 4.75
CA GLN A 130 1.05 -13.99 5.36
C GLN A 130 0.73 -12.99 4.26
N ASP A 131 -0.36 -12.24 4.45
CA ASP A 131 -0.75 -11.22 3.47
C ASP A 131 0.27 -10.08 3.44
N ALA A 132 0.61 -9.64 2.22
CA ALA A 132 1.33 -8.40 2.04
C ALA A 132 0.41 -7.21 2.36
N TYR A 133 0.97 -6.13 2.89
CA TYR A 133 0.25 -4.87 3.05
C TYR A 133 1.19 -3.69 3.15
N ILE A 134 0.65 -2.51 2.90
CA ILE A 134 1.36 -1.24 3.07
C ILE A 134 0.57 -0.29 3.96
N ASN A 135 1.29 0.60 4.64
CA ASN A 135 0.73 1.83 5.18
C ASN A 135 1.27 2.99 4.34
N VAL A 136 0.40 3.88 3.93
CA VAL A 136 0.78 5.05 3.15
C VAL A 136 0.19 6.32 3.76
N THR A 137 1.00 7.38 3.74
CA THR A 137 0.57 8.75 3.99
C THR A 137 0.55 9.50 2.66
N ILE A 138 -0.63 9.97 2.26
CA ILE A 138 -0.87 10.65 1.00
C ILE A 138 -1.15 12.11 1.30
N ARG A 139 -0.31 13.02 0.79
CA ARG A 139 -0.48 14.47 0.90
C ARG A 139 -0.96 15.03 -0.44
N ILE A 140 -1.92 15.92 -0.40
CA ILE A 140 -2.42 16.64 -1.56
C ILE A 140 -1.97 18.09 -1.41
N LEU A 141 -1.14 18.53 -2.36
CA LEU A 141 -0.53 19.84 -2.35
C LEU A 141 -1.13 20.71 -3.45
N ASP A 142 -1.43 21.97 -3.13
CA ASP A 142 -1.75 23.01 -4.12
C ASP A 142 -0.45 23.63 -4.63
N THR A 143 -0.05 23.28 -5.84
CA THR A 143 1.23 23.73 -6.43
C THR A 143 1.22 25.21 -6.86
N GLU A 144 0.05 25.77 -7.05
CA GLU A 144 -0.11 27.20 -7.38
C GLU A 144 -0.04 28.08 -6.13
N ASN A 145 -0.24 27.47 -4.95
CA ASN A 145 -0.19 28.15 -3.66
C ASN A 145 1.02 27.64 -2.82
N SER A 146 2.24 27.81 -3.37
CA SER A 146 3.51 27.46 -2.70
C SER A 146 3.57 26.02 -2.16
N ASN A 147 2.98 25.07 -2.86
CA ASN A 147 2.86 23.66 -2.43
C ASN A 147 2.18 23.50 -1.07
N LYS A 148 1.21 24.34 -0.76
CA LYS A 148 0.43 24.25 0.47
C LYS A 148 -0.29 22.91 0.54
N GLU A 149 -0.10 22.19 1.64
CA GLU A 149 -0.87 20.98 1.92
C GLU A 149 -2.35 21.34 2.17
N VAL A 150 -3.24 20.80 1.35
CA VAL A 150 -4.70 21.02 1.45
C VAL A 150 -5.42 19.83 2.06
N ALA A 151 -4.87 18.64 1.93
CA ALA A 151 -5.39 17.45 2.58
C ALA A 151 -4.32 16.39 2.79
N THR A 152 -4.52 15.56 3.82
CA THR A 152 -3.73 14.34 4.07
C THR A 152 -4.67 13.17 4.24
N VAL A 153 -4.34 12.04 3.59
CA VAL A 153 -5.05 10.76 3.73
C VAL A 153 -4.06 9.69 4.17
N GLN A 154 -4.25 9.14 5.36
CA GLN A 154 -3.51 7.97 5.81
C GLN A 154 -4.32 6.71 5.56
N ILE A 155 -3.73 5.74 4.88
CA ILE A 155 -4.33 4.43 4.64
C ILE A 155 -3.46 3.40 5.36
N LEU A 156 -3.99 2.85 6.45
CA LEU A 156 -3.31 1.84 7.23
C LEU A 156 -3.81 0.46 6.81
N LYS A 157 -2.87 -0.46 6.63
CA LYS A 157 -3.11 -1.85 6.23
C LYS A 157 -3.88 -1.97 4.91
N SER A 158 -3.35 -1.32 3.86
CA SER A 158 -3.79 -1.61 2.49
C SER A 158 -3.30 -3.00 2.11
N LEU A 159 -4.20 -3.98 2.08
CA LEU A 159 -3.88 -5.38 1.85
C LEU A 159 -3.64 -5.65 0.37
N GLY A 160 -2.60 -6.44 0.09
CA GLY A 160 -2.27 -6.94 -1.24
C GLY A 160 -2.45 -8.45 -1.30
N TYR A 161 -3.57 -8.89 -1.87
CA TYR A 161 -3.75 -10.29 -2.25
C TYR A 161 -4.49 -10.35 -3.57
N THR A 162 -4.14 -11.35 -4.37
CA THR A 162 -4.82 -11.61 -5.64
C THR A 162 -6.00 -12.54 -5.41
N ALA A 163 -7.08 -12.35 -6.17
CA ALA A 163 -8.29 -13.17 -6.06
C ALA A 163 -8.05 -14.64 -6.44
N MET A 164 -6.97 -14.96 -7.17
CA MET A 164 -6.71 -16.28 -7.75
C MET A 164 -5.53 -17.03 -7.09
N GLY A 165 -4.91 -16.49 -6.04
CA GLY A 165 -3.80 -17.17 -5.34
C GLY A 165 -2.48 -17.23 -6.11
N TYR A 166 -2.34 -16.59 -7.26
CA TYR A 166 -1.10 -16.48 -8.05
C TYR A 166 -0.24 -15.31 -7.56
N ASP A 167 0.02 -15.26 -6.26
CA ASP A 167 0.71 -14.17 -5.58
C ASP A 167 2.12 -14.57 -5.11
N PHE A 168 2.87 -15.27 -5.99
CA PHE A 168 4.18 -15.80 -5.63
C PHE A 168 5.27 -14.73 -5.56
N SER A 169 5.17 -13.66 -6.35
CA SER A 169 6.14 -12.58 -6.30
C SER A 169 5.74 -11.51 -5.25
N VAL A 170 6.76 -10.88 -4.67
CA VAL A 170 6.54 -9.71 -3.77
C VAL A 170 5.94 -8.55 -4.56
N ALA A 171 6.42 -8.34 -5.80
CA ALA A 171 5.95 -7.29 -6.69
C ALA A 171 4.43 -7.36 -6.92
N ASP A 172 3.92 -8.56 -7.23
CA ASP A 172 2.49 -8.78 -7.47
C ASP A 172 1.66 -8.51 -6.21
N ARG A 173 2.04 -9.14 -5.09
CA ARG A 173 1.31 -8.96 -3.82
C ARG A 173 1.26 -7.51 -3.38
N VAL A 174 2.40 -6.84 -3.40
CA VAL A 174 2.49 -5.45 -2.96
C VAL A 174 1.91 -4.50 -4.01
N GLY A 175 2.08 -4.80 -5.29
CA GLY A 175 1.40 -4.07 -6.37
C GLY A 175 -0.12 -3.98 -6.15
N GLU A 176 -0.75 -5.08 -5.74
CA GLU A 176 -2.19 -5.08 -5.39
C GLU A 176 -2.50 -4.25 -4.14
N ALA A 177 -1.57 -4.14 -3.18
CA ALA A 177 -1.73 -3.24 -2.04
C ALA A 177 -1.76 -1.76 -2.47
N TYR A 178 -0.89 -1.37 -3.42
CA TYR A 178 -0.90 -0.03 -4.01
C TYR A 178 -2.13 0.22 -4.88
N ALA A 179 -2.55 -0.75 -5.68
CA ALA A 179 -3.79 -0.69 -6.45
C ALA A 179 -4.99 -0.40 -5.54
N ARG A 180 -5.08 -1.12 -4.41
CA ARG A 180 -6.12 -0.91 -3.40
C ARG A 180 -6.03 0.46 -2.76
N ALA A 181 -4.83 0.94 -2.43
CA ALA A 181 -4.64 2.29 -1.86
C ALA A 181 -5.14 3.36 -2.83
N GLY A 182 -4.83 3.26 -4.13
CA GLY A 182 -5.34 4.15 -5.18
C GLY A 182 -6.88 4.14 -5.26
N LYS A 183 -7.48 2.94 -5.27
CA LYS A 183 -8.95 2.78 -5.24
C LYS A 183 -9.60 3.42 -4.01
N VAL A 184 -8.98 3.25 -2.84
CA VAL A 184 -9.49 3.80 -1.57
C VAL A 184 -9.44 5.32 -1.60
N LEU A 185 -8.31 5.91 -2.04
CA LEU A 185 -8.20 7.37 -2.20
C LEU A 185 -9.29 7.90 -3.15
N ALA A 186 -9.43 7.29 -4.33
CA ALA A 186 -10.46 7.66 -5.30
C ALA A 186 -11.86 7.64 -4.71
N GLY A 187 -12.19 6.61 -3.93
CA GLY A 187 -13.48 6.52 -3.25
C GLY A 187 -13.70 7.64 -2.22
N LYS A 188 -12.65 8.08 -1.51
CA LYS A 188 -12.72 9.22 -0.58
C LYS A 188 -12.92 10.54 -1.32
N VAL A 189 -12.19 10.75 -2.43
CA VAL A 189 -12.36 11.92 -3.30
C VAL A 189 -13.79 11.97 -3.86
N LYS A 190 -14.29 10.91 -4.48
CA LYS A 190 -15.67 10.88 -5.00
C LYS A 190 -16.72 11.17 -3.92
N LYS A 191 -16.52 10.63 -2.71
CA LYS A 191 -17.44 10.90 -1.59
C LYS A 191 -17.42 12.37 -1.15
N ALA A 192 -16.24 13.00 -1.14
CA ALA A 192 -16.10 14.40 -0.76
C ALA A 192 -16.64 15.37 -1.84
N CYS A 193 -16.58 14.99 -3.12
CA CYS A 193 -16.96 15.84 -4.25
C CYS A 193 -18.44 15.75 -4.65
N LYS A 194 -19.18 14.81 -4.06
CA LYS A 194 -20.66 14.75 -4.18
C LYS A 194 -21.31 15.89 -3.45
#